data_4872a734df5b655e3e9c355263bf9984
#
_entry.id   4872a734df5b655e3e9c355263bf9984
#
_cell.length_a   1.000
_cell.length_b   1.000
_cell.length_c   1.000
_cell.angle_alpha   90.00
_cell.angle_beta   90.00
_cell.angle_gamma   90.00
#
_symmetry.space_group_name_H-M   'P 1'
#
loop_
_entity.id
_entity.type
_entity.pdbx_description
1 polymer ?
#
loop_
_entity_poly.entity_id
_entity_poly.type
_entity_poly.pdbx_seq_one_letter_code
_entity_poly.pdbx_strand_id
1 'polypeptide(L)'
;MSAALENPSLLSLAAGFTDNGSLPLSCVNAAVEEIAQKDLKETLQYGSNQGRPRLRELLSEHLNQWEPELAVTPDSNSFFVTNGSQQAIYLAMQVLCEPGDIVLVDRPSYFVFLEMLKAMGVRAVSIPVDENGFIDGAGLAALLNRFQATGDSVRIKAVYVVSYYSNPSSRCLNSEEKSALATVLLANGLIVPVIEDAAYRDLYFSEKPETKSMLGMKVWDDFPKLYLSTLTKPFATGLKVGYGFCTDSDWLARMLHTKGHHDFGSANFCQAILERVIADGRFERQLSVIRPMYGRKMCVLHETLLHEGLEELGWSWSKPEGGLYLWLKGPEAIDTSLESKFCRSCIAAGVLYVPGGLCFDDDGPSNYVRLSYGVLNEAELGEAGRRFVRV
;
A
#
# COMPACT_ATOMS: atom_id res chain seq x y z
N MET A 1 0.32 -8.52 16.16
CA MET A 1 -1.14 -8.43 15.97
C MET A 1 -1.92 -9.23 17.03
N SER A 2 -1.56 -10.48 17.32
CA SER A 2 -2.20 -11.28 18.39
C SER A 2 -2.16 -10.59 19.76
N ALA A 3 -1.02 -10.02 20.18
CA ALA A 3 -0.89 -9.33 21.46
C ALA A 3 -1.87 -8.16 21.64
N ALA A 4 -2.21 -7.43 20.59
CA ALA A 4 -3.19 -6.33 20.65
C ALA A 4 -4.65 -6.83 20.74
N LEU A 5 -4.93 -8.03 20.24
CA LEU A 5 -6.25 -8.66 20.35
C LEU A 5 -6.45 -9.33 21.72
N GLU A 6 -5.37 -9.76 22.35
CA GLU A 6 -5.37 -10.46 23.64
C GLU A 6 -5.38 -9.52 24.85
N ASN A 7 -4.99 -8.25 24.67
CA ASN A 7 -4.93 -7.26 25.75
C ASN A 7 -5.72 -5.98 25.39
N PRO A 8 -6.99 -5.86 25.83
CA PRO A 8 -7.83 -4.69 25.56
C PRO A 8 -7.32 -3.35 26.12
N SER A 9 -6.38 -3.38 27.08
CA SER A 9 -5.77 -2.16 27.65
C SER A 9 -4.61 -1.63 26.80
N LEU A 10 -4.18 -2.38 25.78
CA LEU A 10 -3.06 -2.03 24.90
C LEU A 10 -3.54 -1.11 23.77
N LEU A 11 -3.07 0.11 23.75
CA LEU A 11 -3.33 1.05 22.66
C LEU A 11 -2.43 0.73 21.47
N SER A 12 -3.01 0.12 20.44
CA SER A 12 -2.24 -0.37 19.30
C SER A 12 -2.07 0.71 18.22
N LEU A 13 -0.88 1.29 18.14
CA LEU A 13 -0.39 2.08 17.00
C LEU A 13 0.25 1.18 15.92
N ALA A 14 0.19 -0.14 16.06
CA ALA A 14 0.78 -1.09 15.10
C ALA A 14 -0.18 -1.51 14.00
N ALA A 15 -1.48 -1.65 14.31
CA ALA A 15 -2.46 -2.20 13.40
C ALA A 15 -2.73 -1.27 12.19
N GLY A 16 -2.54 -1.77 10.98
CA GLY A 16 -2.89 -1.07 9.73
C GLY A 16 -4.38 -1.18 9.37
N PHE A 17 -5.26 -1.21 10.38
CA PHE A 17 -6.72 -1.26 10.19
C PHE A 17 -7.30 0.14 10.03
N THR A 18 -8.51 0.22 9.48
CA THR A 18 -9.30 1.45 9.37
C THR A 18 -10.11 1.69 10.64
N ASP A 19 -10.63 2.90 10.79
CA ASP A 19 -11.47 3.30 11.91
C ASP A 19 -12.80 2.53 11.92
N ASN A 20 -13.10 1.86 13.03
CA ASN A 20 -14.35 1.07 13.16
C ASN A 20 -15.61 1.95 13.13
N GLY A 21 -15.52 3.16 13.68
CA GLY A 21 -16.65 4.09 13.78
C GLY A 21 -17.08 4.66 12.43
N SER A 22 -16.17 4.69 11.45
CA SER A 22 -16.42 5.20 10.11
C SER A 22 -16.76 4.12 9.08
N LEU A 23 -16.78 2.84 9.45
CA LEU A 23 -17.16 1.76 8.53
C LEU A 23 -18.59 1.96 8.00
N PRO A 24 -18.82 1.92 6.66
CA PRO A 24 -20.06 2.36 6.03
C PRO A 24 -21.16 1.30 6.05
N LEU A 25 -21.54 0.81 7.24
CA LEU A 25 -22.52 -0.28 7.39
C LEU A 25 -23.86 0.05 6.74
N SER A 26 -24.36 1.29 6.88
CA SER A 26 -25.62 1.72 6.25
C SER A 26 -25.55 1.69 4.71
N CYS A 27 -24.41 2.07 4.12
CA CYS A 27 -24.21 2.00 2.68
C CYS A 27 -24.18 0.54 2.18
N VAL A 28 -23.56 -0.35 2.95
CA VAL A 28 -23.51 -1.79 2.63
C VAL A 28 -24.92 -2.39 2.73
N ASN A 29 -25.67 -2.11 3.80
CA ASN A 29 -27.05 -2.60 3.98
C ASN A 29 -27.95 -2.14 2.83
N ALA A 30 -27.90 -0.86 2.45
CA ALA A 30 -28.69 -0.34 1.33
C ALA A 30 -28.35 -1.07 0.01
N ALA A 31 -27.08 -1.36 -0.26
CA ALA A 31 -26.67 -2.11 -1.45
C ALA A 31 -27.18 -3.56 -1.43
N VAL A 32 -27.18 -4.20 -0.26
CA VAL A 32 -27.72 -5.55 -0.08
C VAL A 32 -29.24 -5.57 -0.28
N GLU A 33 -29.96 -4.58 0.25
CA GLU A 33 -31.42 -4.45 0.04
C GLU A 33 -31.76 -4.26 -1.45
N GLU A 34 -31.01 -3.44 -2.18
CA GLU A 34 -31.19 -3.28 -3.63
C GLU A 34 -30.95 -4.57 -4.41
N ILE A 35 -29.91 -5.36 -4.02
CA ILE A 35 -29.65 -6.67 -4.62
C ILE A 35 -30.84 -7.61 -4.39
N ALA A 36 -31.35 -7.63 -3.18
CA ALA A 36 -32.51 -8.50 -2.82
C ALA A 36 -33.80 -8.08 -3.54
N GLN A 37 -34.11 -6.78 -3.58
CA GLN A 37 -35.31 -6.25 -4.25
C GLN A 37 -35.30 -6.50 -5.76
N LYS A 38 -34.17 -6.53 -6.41
CA LYS A 38 -34.01 -6.81 -7.83
C LYS A 38 -33.87 -8.31 -8.16
N ASP A 39 -33.98 -9.18 -7.16
CA ASP A 39 -33.83 -10.65 -7.26
C ASP A 39 -32.55 -11.08 -8.00
N LEU A 40 -31.40 -10.39 -7.70
CA LEU A 40 -30.14 -10.61 -8.36
C LEU A 40 -29.40 -11.84 -7.82
N LYS A 41 -30.01 -13.01 -7.97
CA LYS A 41 -29.49 -14.30 -7.48
C LYS A 41 -28.12 -14.66 -8.03
N GLU A 42 -27.78 -14.16 -9.22
CA GLU A 42 -26.47 -14.36 -9.85
C GLU A 42 -25.32 -13.80 -9.00
N THR A 43 -25.58 -12.83 -8.11
CA THR A 43 -24.57 -12.30 -7.20
C THR A 43 -24.10 -13.31 -6.15
N LEU A 44 -24.91 -14.33 -5.86
CA LEU A 44 -24.63 -15.43 -4.95
C LEU A 44 -24.00 -16.64 -5.65
N GLN A 45 -23.91 -16.61 -6.98
CA GLN A 45 -23.26 -17.65 -7.79
C GLN A 45 -21.79 -17.28 -8.01
N TYR A 46 -21.00 -18.22 -8.51
CA TYR A 46 -19.64 -17.95 -8.98
C TYR A 46 -19.65 -16.79 -9.97
N GLY A 47 -18.71 -15.85 -9.77
CA GLY A 47 -18.44 -14.77 -10.69
C GLY A 47 -17.40 -15.13 -11.73
N SER A 48 -17.13 -14.20 -12.65
CA SER A 48 -16.00 -14.29 -13.55
C SER A 48 -14.68 -14.29 -12.77
N ASN A 49 -13.71 -15.10 -13.20
CA ASN A 49 -12.37 -15.14 -12.63
C ASN A 49 -11.68 -13.77 -12.62
N GLN A 50 -11.91 -13.00 -13.68
CA GLN A 50 -11.37 -11.63 -13.83
C GLN A 50 -12.12 -10.60 -12.96
N GLY A 51 -13.30 -10.93 -12.47
CA GLY A 51 -14.20 -10.05 -11.72
C GLY A 51 -15.38 -9.54 -12.56
N ARG A 52 -16.36 -8.96 -11.89
CA ARG A 52 -17.62 -8.48 -12.51
C ARG A 52 -17.33 -7.43 -13.58
N PRO A 53 -17.87 -7.58 -14.81
CA PRO A 53 -17.61 -6.64 -15.90
C PRO A 53 -17.95 -5.19 -15.54
N ARG A 54 -19.14 -4.95 -14.97
CA ARG A 54 -19.56 -3.59 -14.61
C ARG A 54 -18.65 -2.97 -13.52
N LEU A 55 -18.18 -3.76 -12.55
CA LEU A 55 -17.23 -3.26 -11.56
C LEU A 55 -15.90 -2.85 -12.24
N ARG A 56 -15.41 -3.63 -13.19
CA ARG A 56 -14.18 -3.31 -13.93
C ARG A 56 -14.32 -2.02 -14.77
N GLU A 57 -15.49 -1.79 -15.38
CA GLU A 57 -15.80 -0.52 -16.07
C GLU A 57 -15.76 0.67 -15.09
N LEU A 58 -16.42 0.55 -13.93
CA LEU A 58 -16.41 1.59 -12.89
C LEU A 58 -15.01 1.87 -12.33
N LEU A 59 -14.17 0.84 -12.19
CA LEU A 59 -12.77 0.98 -11.78
C LEU A 59 -11.94 1.67 -12.86
N SER A 60 -12.21 1.41 -14.15
CA SER A 60 -11.61 2.14 -15.26
C SER A 60 -12.01 3.63 -15.25
N GLU A 61 -13.29 3.92 -15.05
CA GLU A 61 -13.78 5.29 -14.90
C GLU A 61 -13.10 6.00 -13.70
N HIS A 62 -12.95 5.31 -12.56
CA HIS A 62 -12.28 5.83 -11.36
C HIS A 62 -10.79 6.13 -11.63
N LEU A 63 -10.06 5.20 -12.25
CA LEU A 63 -8.66 5.44 -12.62
C LEU A 63 -8.51 6.62 -13.60
N ASN A 64 -9.41 6.75 -14.57
CA ASN A 64 -9.39 7.87 -15.51
C ASN A 64 -9.63 9.23 -14.84
N GLN A 65 -10.37 9.28 -13.73
CA GLN A 65 -10.53 10.50 -12.92
C GLN A 65 -9.24 10.91 -12.19
N TRP A 66 -8.37 9.93 -11.90
CA TRP A 66 -7.04 10.18 -11.34
C TRP A 66 -6.03 10.59 -12.39
N GLU A 67 -6.12 10.02 -13.58
CA GLU A 67 -5.18 10.18 -14.69
C GLU A 67 -5.92 10.71 -15.94
N PRO A 68 -6.48 11.93 -15.91
CA PRO A 68 -7.26 12.46 -17.04
C PRO A 68 -6.41 12.74 -18.27
N GLU A 69 -5.09 12.76 -18.15
CA GLU A 69 -4.14 12.95 -19.25
C GLU A 69 -3.81 11.65 -20.00
N LEU A 70 -4.29 10.49 -19.53
CA LEU A 70 -4.20 9.27 -20.31
C LEU A 70 -4.94 9.49 -21.64
N ALA A 71 -4.23 9.28 -22.75
CA ALA A 71 -4.73 9.55 -24.10
C ALA A 71 -6.00 8.76 -24.45
N VAL A 72 -6.24 7.67 -23.75
CA VAL A 72 -7.41 6.78 -23.89
C VAL A 72 -7.84 6.31 -22.51
N THR A 73 -9.14 6.26 -22.27
CA THR A 73 -9.70 5.61 -21.05
C THR A 73 -9.15 4.18 -20.93
N PRO A 74 -8.61 3.79 -19.80
CA PRO A 74 -8.07 2.45 -19.61
C PRO A 74 -9.09 1.37 -19.95
N ASP A 75 -8.72 0.39 -20.79
CA ASP A 75 -9.62 -0.69 -21.19
C ASP A 75 -10.02 -1.53 -19.95
N SER A 76 -11.33 -1.65 -19.71
CA SER A 76 -11.86 -2.46 -18.61
C SER A 76 -11.48 -3.94 -18.70
N ASN A 77 -11.11 -4.44 -19.89
CA ASN A 77 -10.59 -5.80 -20.07
C ASN A 77 -9.15 -5.98 -19.55
N SER A 78 -8.44 -4.91 -19.32
CA SER A 78 -7.12 -4.92 -18.67
C SER A 78 -7.21 -4.85 -17.12
N PHE A 79 -8.41 -4.66 -16.57
CA PHE A 79 -8.64 -4.74 -15.13
C PHE A 79 -8.97 -6.15 -14.67
N PHE A 80 -8.57 -6.46 -13.44
CA PHE A 80 -8.97 -7.68 -12.74
C PHE A 80 -9.19 -7.40 -11.26
N VAL A 81 -10.10 -8.15 -10.66
CA VAL A 81 -10.51 -8.00 -9.27
C VAL A 81 -9.90 -9.12 -8.41
N THR A 82 -9.49 -8.75 -7.21
CA THR A 82 -8.78 -9.64 -6.28
C THR A 82 -9.32 -9.52 -4.85
N ASN A 83 -8.94 -10.45 -3.99
CA ASN A 83 -9.20 -10.40 -2.54
C ASN A 83 -8.20 -9.41 -1.86
N GLY A 84 -8.46 -8.10 -2.05
CA GLY A 84 -7.52 -7.03 -1.72
C GLY A 84 -6.31 -7.00 -2.65
N SER A 85 -5.56 -5.89 -2.66
CA SER A 85 -4.33 -5.74 -3.46
C SER A 85 -3.26 -6.78 -3.10
N GLN A 86 -3.27 -7.33 -1.88
CA GLN A 86 -2.33 -8.36 -1.45
C GLN A 86 -2.36 -9.60 -2.35
N GLN A 87 -3.54 -10.07 -2.78
CA GLN A 87 -3.63 -11.19 -3.71
C GLN A 87 -3.08 -10.81 -5.09
N ALA A 88 -3.29 -9.58 -5.56
CA ALA A 88 -2.76 -9.13 -6.84
C ALA A 88 -1.23 -9.13 -6.83
N ILE A 89 -0.60 -8.63 -5.76
CA ILE A 89 0.85 -8.65 -5.60
C ILE A 89 1.37 -10.11 -5.59
N TYR A 90 0.71 -10.99 -4.83
CA TYR A 90 1.09 -12.40 -4.74
C TYR A 90 1.02 -13.08 -6.11
N LEU A 91 -0.08 -12.89 -6.86
CA LEU A 91 -0.24 -13.42 -8.22
C LEU A 91 0.84 -12.89 -9.18
N ALA A 92 1.15 -11.60 -9.10
CA ALA A 92 2.19 -11.01 -9.92
C ALA A 92 3.55 -11.67 -9.66
N MET A 93 3.94 -11.81 -8.39
CA MET A 93 5.20 -12.46 -8.04
C MET A 93 5.23 -13.93 -8.42
N GLN A 94 4.13 -14.65 -8.23
CA GLN A 94 4.05 -16.07 -8.55
C GLN A 94 4.24 -16.38 -10.04
N VAL A 95 3.86 -15.44 -10.91
CA VAL A 95 4.02 -15.63 -12.38
C VAL A 95 5.31 -15.01 -12.93
N LEU A 96 5.96 -14.12 -12.19
CA LEU A 96 7.19 -13.45 -12.63
C LEU A 96 8.47 -14.08 -12.08
N CYS A 97 8.42 -14.60 -10.84
CA CYS A 97 9.63 -14.95 -10.09
C CYS A 97 9.71 -16.43 -9.77
N GLU A 98 10.94 -16.92 -9.75
CA GLU A 98 11.35 -18.22 -9.21
C GLU A 98 12.28 -18.00 -8.00
N PRO A 99 12.48 -19.01 -7.13
CA PRO A 99 13.46 -18.91 -6.03
C PRO A 99 14.85 -18.47 -6.53
N GLY A 100 15.43 -17.48 -5.87
CA GLY A 100 16.71 -16.87 -6.24
C GLY A 100 16.59 -15.69 -7.20
N ASP A 101 15.42 -15.37 -7.73
CA ASP A 101 15.20 -14.15 -8.50
C ASP A 101 15.19 -12.89 -7.60
N ILE A 102 15.28 -11.73 -8.22
CA ILE A 102 15.43 -10.43 -7.57
C ILE A 102 14.22 -9.54 -7.92
N VAL A 103 13.69 -8.86 -6.92
CA VAL A 103 12.74 -7.76 -7.09
C VAL A 103 13.35 -6.50 -6.50
N LEU A 104 13.45 -5.44 -7.30
CA LEU A 104 13.82 -4.11 -6.80
C LEU A 104 12.62 -3.51 -6.06
N VAL A 105 12.83 -3.05 -4.83
CA VAL A 105 11.77 -2.51 -3.96
C VAL A 105 12.10 -1.10 -3.50
N ASP A 106 11.09 -0.28 -3.23
CA ASP A 106 11.28 1.01 -2.56
C ASP A 106 11.91 0.86 -1.16
N ARG A 107 12.51 1.94 -0.63
CA ARG A 107 13.19 1.94 0.67
C ARG A 107 12.74 3.14 1.52
N PRO A 108 12.09 2.93 2.68
CA PRO A 108 11.59 1.64 3.19
C PRO A 108 10.43 1.10 2.35
N SER A 109 10.18 -0.21 2.44
CA SER A 109 9.12 -0.89 1.69
C SER A 109 8.06 -1.52 2.59
N TYR A 110 6.99 -1.99 1.97
CA TYR A 110 5.90 -2.68 2.65
C TYR A 110 6.37 -4.02 3.22
N PHE A 111 6.49 -4.10 4.56
CA PHE A 111 7.11 -5.26 5.22
C PHE A 111 6.42 -6.59 4.94
N VAL A 112 5.08 -6.61 4.74
CA VAL A 112 4.38 -7.86 4.39
C VAL A 112 4.75 -8.34 2.99
N PHE A 113 5.08 -7.42 2.08
CA PHE A 113 5.61 -7.77 0.76
C PHE A 113 7.03 -8.34 0.86
N LEU A 114 7.90 -7.75 1.69
CA LEU A 114 9.24 -8.27 1.93
C LEU A 114 9.20 -9.69 2.52
N GLU A 115 8.33 -9.93 3.51
CA GLU A 115 8.09 -11.26 4.08
C GLU A 115 7.56 -12.26 3.05
N MET A 116 6.68 -11.82 2.16
CA MET A 116 6.15 -12.65 1.07
C MET A 116 7.24 -13.05 0.09
N LEU A 117 8.08 -12.11 -0.35
CA LEU A 117 9.23 -12.41 -1.23
C LEU A 117 10.17 -13.41 -0.57
N LYS A 118 10.49 -13.20 0.71
CA LYS A 118 11.32 -14.12 1.50
C LYS A 118 10.72 -15.53 1.57
N ALA A 119 9.41 -15.64 1.81
CA ALA A 119 8.72 -16.93 1.84
C ALA A 119 8.71 -17.64 0.47
N MET A 120 8.77 -16.89 -0.63
CA MET A 120 8.89 -17.42 -2.00
C MET A 120 10.33 -17.73 -2.40
N GLY A 121 11.31 -17.44 -1.56
CA GLY A 121 12.73 -17.57 -1.88
C GLY A 121 13.22 -16.50 -2.88
N VAL A 122 12.46 -15.43 -3.06
CA VAL A 122 12.79 -14.29 -3.92
C VAL A 122 13.53 -13.23 -3.11
N ARG A 123 14.59 -12.68 -3.66
CA ARG A 123 15.41 -11.68 -3.00
C ARG A 123 14.86 -10.28 -3.25
N ALA A 124 14.42 -9.60 -2.20
CA ALA A 124 14.19 -8.16 -2.25
C ALA A 124 15.54 -7.44 -2.29
N VAL A 125 15.63 -6.38 -3.09
CA VAL A 125 16.79 -5.48 -3.12
C VAL A 125 16.28 -4.04 -3.17
N SER A 126 16.61 -3.28 -2.15
CA SER A 126 16.21 -1.87 -2.05
C SER A 126 16.76 -1.03 -3.19
N ILE A 127 15.90 -0.22 -3.79
CA ILE A 127 16.31 0.91 -4.63
C ILE A 127 17.03 1.90 -3.72
N PRO A 128 18.29 2.30 -4.05
CA PRO A 128 19.02 3.25 -3.25
C PRO A 128 18.31 4.60 -3.12
N VAL A 129 18.39 5.17 -1.92
CA VAL A 129 17.84 6.50 -1.61
C VAL A 129 18.92 7.38 -0.98
N ASP A 130 18.77 8.68 -1.12
CA ASP A 130 19.62 9.68 -0.47
C ASP A 130 19.29 9.83 1.04
N GLU A 131 19.97 10.75 1.71
CA GLU A 131 19.76 11.03 3.14
C GLU A 131 18.36 11.54 3.48
N ASN A 132 17.63 12.08 2.51
CA ASN A 132 16.26 12.58 2.63
C ASN A 132 15.21 11.52 2.25
N GLY A 133 15.65 10.34 1.79
CA GLY A 133 14.79 9.24 1.37
C GLY A 133 14.27 9.36 -0.06
N PHE A 134 14.85 10.23 -0.91
CA PHE A 134 14.54 10.30 -2.33
C PHE A 134 15.37 9.29 -3.12
N ILE A 135 14.86 8.81 -4.24
CA ILE A 135 15.57 7.84 -5.09
C ILE A 135 16.92 8.41 -5.55
N ASP A 136 18.00 7.72 -5.18
CA ASP A 136 19.36 8.01 -5.63
C ASP A 136 19.65 7.31 -6.97
N GLY A 137 19.49 8.06 -8.07
CA GLY A 137 19.76 7.53 -9.40
C GLY A 137 21.21 7.09 -9.63
N ALA A 138 22.19 7.75 -9.00
CA ALA A 138 23.59 7.36 -9.11
C ALA A 138 23.88 6.06 -8.34
N GLY A 139 23.34 5.95 -7.13
CA GLY A 139 23.40 4.72 -6.33
C GLY A 139 22.72 3.54 -7.04
N LEU A 140 21.56 3.78 -7.67
CA LEU A 140 20.87 2.75 -8.45
C LEU A 140 21.69 2.30 -9.66
N ALA A 141 22.29 3.23 -10.42
CA ALA A 141 23.17 2.89 -11.54
C ALA A 141 24.36 2.05 -11.08
N ALA A 142 24.99 2.42 -9.96
CA ALA A 142 26.09 1.66 -9.38
C ALA A 142 25.65 0.24 -8.93
N LEU A 143 24.45 0.11 -8.37
CA LEU A 143 23.85 -1.18 -8.00
C LEU A 143 23.64 -2.07 -9.24
N LEU A 144 23.03 -1.55 -10.30
CA LEU A 144 22.78 -2.28 -11.54
C LEU A 144 24.07 -2.69 -12.25
N ASN A 145 25.07 -1.82 -12.27
CA ASN A 145 26.41 -2.16 -12.82
C ASN A 145 27.04 -3.34 -12.06
N ARG A 146 26.89 -3.40 -10.73
CA ARG A 146 27.37 -4.56 -9.94
C ARG A 146 26.64 -5.84 -10.34
N PHE A 147 25.33 -5.80 -10.51
CA PHE A 147 24.57 -6.96 -10.95
C PHE A 147 24.93 -7.40 -12.37
N GLN A 148 25.25 -6.47 -13.27
CA GLN A 148 25.74 -6.81 -14.60
C GLN A 148 27.11 -7.51 -14.51
N ALA A 149 28.03 -6.98 -13.68
CA ALA A 149 29.36 -7.55 -13.51
C ALA A 149 29.36 -8.97 -12.89
N THR A 150 28.38 -9.26 -12.02
CA THR A 150 28.21 -10.60 -11.41
C THR A 150 27.34 -11.54 -12.23
N GLY A 151 26.65 -11.05 -13.27
CA GLY A 151 25.67 -11.80 -14.06
C GLY A 151 24.30 -11.94 -13.39
N ASP A 152 24.06 -11.27 -12.25
CA ASP A 152 22.80 -11.34 -11.53
C ASP A 152 21.69 -10.45 -12.17
N SER A 153 22.04 -9.56 -13.09
CA SER A 153 21.08 -8.67 -13.77
C SER A 153 19.91 -9.43 -14.43
N VAL A 154 20.17 -10.62 -14.95
CA VAL A 154 19.14 -11.48 -15.58
C VAL A 154 18.12 -12.03 -14.58
N ARG A 155 18.45 -12.00 -13.28
CA ARG A 155 17.56 -12.41 -12.19
C ARG A 155 16.62 -11.32 -11.73
N ILE A 156 16.84 -10.07 -12.13
CA ILE A 156 15.92 -8.96 -11.80
C ILE A 156 14.65 -9.14 -12.63
N LYS A 157 13.53 -9.44 -11.96
CA LYS A 157 12.25 -9.79 -12.60
C LYS A 157 11.19 -8.72 -12.51
N ALA A 158 11.28 -7.83 -11.53
CA ALA A 158 10.31 -6.77 -11.34
C ALA A 158 10.89 -5.59 -10.52
N VAL A 159 10.20 -4.46 -10.64
CA VAL A 159 10.30 -3.32 -9.74
C VAL A 159 8.96 -3.17 -9.03
N TYR A 160 8.98 -3.01 -7.71
CA TYR A 160 7.79 -2.74 -6.88
C TYR A 160 8.00 -1.45 -6.10
N VAL A 161 7.04 -0.54 -6.20
CA VAL A 161 7.03 0.72 -5.43
C VAL A 161 5.63 1.05 -4.93
N VAL A 162 5.53 1.60 -3.72
CA VAL A 162 4.29 2.17 -3.18
C VAL A 162 4.30 3.67 -3.47
N SER A 163 3.59 4.07 -4.52
CA SER A 163 3.70 5.42 -5.08
C SER A 163 3.02 6.52 -4.27
N TYR A 164 2.01 6.18 -3.46
CA TYR A 164 1.16 7.16 -2.79
C TYR A 164 1.00 6.83 -1.32
N TYR A 165 1.35 7.78 -0.44
CA TYR A 165 1.21 7.64 1.02
C TYR A 165 1.71 6.29 1.51
N SER A 166 2.93 5.97 1.12
CA SER A 166 3.55 4.65 1.27
C SER A 166 3.43 4.10 2.69
N ASN A 167 3.23 2.82 2.80
CA ASN A 167 3.43 2.06 4.02
C ASN A 167 4.88 1.52 4.03
N PRO A 168 5.79 2.05 4.88
CA PRO A 168 5.48 2.73 6.14
C PRO A 168 5.61 4.27 6.12
N SER A 169 6.27 4.87 5.12
CA SER A 169 6.81 6.23 5.17
C SER A 169 5.76 7.34 5.05
N SER A 170 4.55 7.01 4.60
CA SER A 170 3.47 7.96 4.20
C SER A 170 3.88 8.98 3.15
N ARG A 171 5.03 8.79 2.50
CA ARG A 171 5.54 9.65 1.43
C ARG A 171 4.91 9.25 0.09
N CYS A 172 4.73 10.21 -0.79
CA CYS A 172 4.45 9.97 -2.20
C CYS A 172 5.77 10.04 -2.99
N LEU A 173 5.95 9.13 -3.94
CA LEU A 173 7.02 9.26 -4.95
C LEU A 173 6.62 10.38 -5.91
N ASN A 174 7.45 11.40 -6.06
CA ASN A 174 7.20 12.47 -7.00
C ASN A 174 7.51 12.04 -8.45
N SER A 175 7.09 12.88 -9.41
CA SER A 175 7.28 12.57 -10.84
C SER A 175 8.75 12.57 -11.28
N GLU A 176 9.61 13.33 -10.59
CA GLU A 176 11.05 13.38 -10.86
C GLU A 176 11.72 12.09 -10.43
N GLU A 177 11.40 11.57 -9.25
CA GLU A 177 11.89 10.27 -8.76
C GLU A 177 11.47 9.12 -9.68
N LYS A 178 10.18 9.10 -10.08
CA LYS A 178 9.67 8.10 -11.03
C LYS A 178 10.39 8.18 -12.37
N SER A 179 10.68 9.40 -12.86
CA SER A 179 11.42 9.61 -14.10
C SER A 179 12.88 9.19 -13.98
N ALA A 180 13.55 9.51 -12.86
CA ALA A 180 14.91 9.12 -12.59
C ALA A 180 15.05 7.59 -12.54
N LEU A 181 14.12 6.91 -11.86
CA LEU A 181 14.07 5.45 -11.79
C LEU A 181 14.00 4.83 -13.19
N ALA A 182 13.02 5.25 -14.01
CA ALA A 182 12.88 4.75 -15.39
C ALA A 182 14.13 5.01 -16.23
N THR A 183 14.67 6.22 -16.16
CA THR A 183 15.86 6.63 -16.93
C THR A 183 17.06 5.76 -16.62
N VAL A 184 17.30 5.46 -15.34
CA VAL A 184 18.43 4.61 -14.94
C VAL A 184 18.20 3.16 -15.37
N LEU A 185 16.98 2.62 -15.26
CA LEU A 185 16.65 1.28 -15.72
C LEU A 185 16.88 1.15 -17.24
N LEU A 186 16.37 2.10 -18.05
CA LEU A 186 16.55 2.15 -19.51
C LEU A 186 18.04 2.26 -19.89
N ALA A 187 18.80 3.13 -19.25
CA ALA A 187 20.23 3.30 -19.50
C ALA A 187 21.05 2.03 -19.25
N ASN A 188 20.54 1.14 -18.37
CA ASN A 188 21.16 -0.16 -18.08
C ASN A 188 20.54 -1.31 -18.88
N GLY A 189 19.65 -1.03 -19.85
CA GLY A 189 18.99 -2.04 -20.67
C GLY A 189 18.03 -2.95 -19.88
N LEU A 190 17.57 -2.52 -18.72
CA LEU A 190 16.71 -3.29 -17.82
C LEU A 190 15.25 -2.88 -18.03
N ILE A 191 14.55 -3.53 -18.94
CA ILE A 191 13.10 -3.38 -19.16
C ILE A 191 12.41 -4.59 -18.52
N VAL A 192 11.89 -4.41 -17.31
CA VAL A 192 11.19 -5.45 -16.53
C VAL A 192 9.82 -4.95 -16.09
N PRO A 193 8.88 -5.85 -15.75
CA PRO A 193 7.60 -5.49 -15.17
C PRO A 193 7.72 -4.54 -13.97
N VAL A 194 6.87 -3.50 -13.95
CA VAL A 194 6.81 -2.51 -12.88
C VAL A 194 5.46 -2.60 -12.19
N ILE A 195 5.48 -2.72 -10.87
CA ILE A 195 4.29 -2.78 -10.03
C ILE A 195 4.20 -1.47 -9.26
N GLU A 196 3.22 -0.65 -9.60
CA GLU A 196 2.88 0.58 -8.91
C GLU A 196 1.73 0.33 -7.94
N ASP A 197 2.05 0.23 -6.64
CA ASP A 197 1.03 0.07 -5.59
C ASP A 197 0.47 1.43 -5.18
N ALA A 198 -0.83 1.60 -5.40
CA ALA A 198 -1.59 2.82 -5.11
C ALA A 198 -2.68 2.59 -4.04
N ALA A 199 -2.48 1.62 -3.15
CA ALA A 199 -3.49 1.21 -2.16
C ALA A 199 -3.96 2.34 -1.22
N TYR A 200 -3.18 3.39 -1.07
CA TYR A 200 -3.51 4.54 -0.20
C TYR A 200 -3.82 5.83 -0.99
N ARG A 201 -3.82 5.80 -2.32
CA ARG A 201 -3.99 7.01 -3.16
C ARG A 201 -5.26 7.80 -2.84
N ASP A 202 -6.36 7.11 -2.56
CA ASP A 202 -7.64 7.73 -2.22
C ASP A 202 -7.67 8.37 -0.81
N LEU A 203 -6.67 8.11 0.04
CA LEU A 203 -6.64 8.54 1.45
C LEU A 203 -5.82 9.83 1.67
N TYR A 204 -5.89 10.79 0.77
CA TYR A 204 -5.40 12.15 1.02
C TYR A 204 -6.32 12.89 1.99
N PHE A 205 -5.81 13.88 2.73
CA PHE A 205 -6.61 14.56 3.75
C PHE A 205 -7.41 15.74 3.20
N SER A 206 -6.76 16.65 2.50
CA SER A 206 -7.36 17.87 1.94
C SER A 206 -7.20 17.95 0.42
N GLU A 207 -6.01 17.72 -0.09
CA GLU A 207 -5.67 17.89 -1.49
C GLU A 207 -5.14 16.59 -2.09
N LYS A 208 -5.49 16.35 -3.37
CA LYS A 208 -4.96 15.22 -4.12
C LYS A 208 -3.44 15.34 -4.28
N PRO A 209 -2.70 14.23 -4.23
CA PRO A 209 -1.27 14.26 -4.53
C PRO A 209 -1.05 14.70 -5.98
N GLU A 210 -0.14 15.64 -6.19
CA GLU A 210 0.19 16.18 -7.53
C GLU A 210 0.92 15.15 -8.42
N THR A 211 1.50 14.11 -7.82
CA THR A 211 2.31 13.12 -8.55
C THR A 211 1.45 12.25 -9.46
N LYS A 212 1.86 12.15 -10.72
CA LYS A 212 1.21 11.29 -11.73
C LYS A 212 1.53 9.82 -11.50
N SER A 213 0.64 8.95 -11.96
CA SER A 213 0.96 7.52 -12.09
C SER A 213 2.01 7.28 -13.18
N MET A 214 2.80 6.23 -13.01
CA MET A 214 3.69 5.74 -14.07
C MET A 214 2.94 5.38 -15.36
N LEU A 215 1.63 5.10 -15.26
CA LEU A 215 0.76 4.86 -16.43
C LEU A 215 0.68 6.06 -17.37
N GLY A 216 0.69 7.29 -16.84
CA GLY A 216 0.60 8.54 -17.61
C GLY A 216 1.96 9.18 -17.94
N MET A 217 3.07 8.54 -17.62
CA MET A 217 4.40 9.09 -17.82
C MET A 217 5.12 8.43 -18.99
N LYS A 218 5.39 9.18 -20.06
CA LYS A 218 6.00 8.70 -21.30
C LYS A 218 7.31 7.91 -21.11
N VAL A 219 8.09 8.24 -20.11
CA VAL A 219 9.36 7.53 -19.82
C VAL A 219 9.15 6.06 -19.44
N TRP A 220 7.92 5.68 -19.08
CA TRP A 220 7.54 4.32 -18.73
C TRP A 220 6.83 3.55 -19.85
N ASP A 221 6.71 4.10 -21.06
CA ASP A 221 5.92 3.48 -22.15
C ASP A 221 6.42 2.08 -22.52
N ASP A 222 7.73 1.86 -22.53
CA ASP A 222 8.34 0.57 -22.87
C ASP A 222 8.23 -0.51 -21.78
N PHE A 223 7.79 -0.15 -20.57
CA PHE A 223 7.71 -1.09 -19.46
C PHE A 223 6.32 -1.73 -19.36
N PRO A 224 6.23 -3.07 -19.17
CA PRO A 224 5.00 -3.69 -18.70
C PRO A 224 4.65 -3.13 -17.31
N LYS A 225 3.42 -2.60 -17.14
CA LYS A 225 3.00 -1.96 -15.89
C LYS A 225 1.81 -2.68 -15.28
N LEU A 226 1.85 -2.86 -13.97
CA LEU A 226 0.73 -3.29 -13.16
C LEU A 226 0.44 -2.22 -12.11
N TYR A 227 -0.63 -1.48 -12.30
CA TYR A 227 -1.17 -0.56 -11.31
C TYR A 227 -2.08 -1.34 -10.36
N LEU A 228 -1.82 -1.27 -9.07
CA LEU A 228 -2.60 -1.94 -8.03
C LEU A 228 -3.30 -0.93 -7.14
N SER A 229 -4.54 -1.21 -6.78
CA SER A 229 -5.24 -0.45 -5.75
C SER A 229 -6.25 -1.33 -5.00
N THR A 230 -6.94 -0.73 -4.03
CA THR A 230 -7.84 -1.47 -3.17
C THR A 230 -9.03 -0.62 -2.75
N LEU A 231 -10.20 -1.24 -2.64
CA LEU A 231 -11.40 -0.67 -2.04
C LEU A 231 -11.50 -0.98 -0.53
N THR A 232 -10.52 -1.73 0.01
CA THR A 232 -10.53 -2.11 1.43
C THR A 232 -10.24 -0.92 2.34
N LYS A 233 -9.21 -0.12 2.03
CA LYS A 233 -8.83 1.00 2.88
C LYS A 233 -9.77 2.20 2.74
N PRO A 234 -10.18 2.60 1.53
CA PRO A 234 -11.05 3.74 1.33
C PRO A 234 -12.52 3.48 1.64
N PHE A 235 -12.96 2.21 1.72
CA PHE A 235 -14.38 1.90 1.95
C PHE A 235 -14.60 0.94 3.11
N ALA A 236 -14.36 -0.36 2.91
CA ALA A 236 -14.65 -1.38 3.93
C ALA A 236 -13.64 -2.53 3.88
N THR A 237 -12.82 -2.64 4.91
CA THR A 237 -11.77 -3.66 5.01
C THR A 237 -12.32 -5.09 4.98
N GLY A 238 -13.52 -5.32 5.53
CA GLY A 238 -14.17 -6.62 5.59
C GLY A 238 -14.67 -7.14 4.24
N LEU A 239 -14.96 -6.27 3.26
CA LEU A 239 -15.34 -6.69 1.91
C LEU A 239 -14.16 -7.26 1.12
N LYS A 240 -12.94 -6.86 1.47
CA LYS A 240 -11.69 -7.45 0.99
C LYS A 240 -11.49 -7.40 -0.53
N VAL A 241 -12.00 -6.39 -1.22
CA VAL A 241 -11.87 -6.23 -2.68
C VAL A 241 -10.74 -5.28 -3.00
N GLY A 242 -9.84 -5.76 -3.85
CA GLY A 242 -8.80 -4.98 -4.52
C GLY A 242 -8.88 -5.17 -6.02
N TYR A 243 -8.05 -4.47 -6.77
CA TYR A 243 -7.99 -4.58 -8.21
C TYR A 243 -6.62 -4.25 -8.77
N GLY A 244 -6.35 -4.72 -9.96
CA GLY A 244 -5.19 -4.36 -10.76
C GLY A 244 -5.61 -3.93 -12.16
N PHE A 245 -4.82 -3.03 -12.75
CA PHE A 245 -4.83 -2.69 -14.17
C PHE A 245 -3.46 -3.06 -14.74
N CYS A 246 -3.44 -3.99 -15.70
CA CYS A 246 -2.22 -4.50 -16.31
C CYS A 246 -2.13 -4.05 -17.77
N THR A 247 -1.01 -3.43 -18.17
CA THR A 247 -0.80 -2.96 -19.55
C THR A 247 -0.32 -4.07 -20.50
N ASP A 248 0.11 -5.21 -19.95
CA ASP A 248 0.59 -6.36 -20.71
C ASP A 248 -0.43 -7.51 -20.66
N SER A 249 -0.96 -7.88 -21.82
CA SER A 249 -2.02 -8.90 -21.94
C SER A 249 -1.55 -10.30 -21.60
N ASP A 250 -0.30 -10.65 -21.90
CA ASP A 250 0.24 -11.98 -21.63
C ASP A 250 0.51 -12.15 -20.13
N TRP A 251 1.04 -11.10 -19.51
CA TRP A 251 1.20 -11.09 -18.05
C TRP A 251 -0.15 -11.19 -17.34
N LEU A 252 -1.16 -10.41 -17.78
CA LEU A 252 -2.51 -10.50 -17.24
C LEU A 252 -3.10 -11.90 -17.44
N ALA A 253 -2.97 -12.50 -18.60
CA ALA A 253 -3.48 -13.84 -18.87
C ALA A 253 -2.85 -14.90 -17.94
N ARG A 254 -1.55 -14.83 -17.70
CA ARG A 254 -0.83 -15.71 -16.76
C ARG A 254 -1.32 -15.52 -15.33
N MET A 255 -1.49 -14.27 -14.87
CA MET A 255 -2.05 -13.98 -13.54
C MET A 255 -3.47 -14.53 -13.39
N LEU A 256 -4.33 -14.34 -14.40
CA LEU A 256 -5.70 -14.86 -14.38
C LEU A 256 -5.74 -16.38 -14.42
N HIS A 257 -4.85 -17.04 -15.15
CA HIS A 257 -4.73 -18.50 -15.14
C HIS A 257 -4.40 -19.01 -13.73
N THR A 258 -3.37 -18.44 -13.11
CA THR A 258 -2.98 -18.78 -11.73
C THR A 258 -4.09 -18.48 -10.73
N LYS A 259 -4.76 -17.32 -10.88
CA LYS A 259 -5.90 -16.94 -10.03
C LYS A 259 -7.06 -17.92 -10.15
N GLY A 260 -7.32 -18.47 -11.35
CA GLY A 260 -8.36 -19.48 -11.56
C GLY A 260 -8.14 -20.74 -10.72
N HIS A 261 -6.89 -21.14 -10.51
CA HIS A 261 -6.55 -22.26 -9.61
C HIS A 261 -6.50 -21.86 -8.14
N HIS A 262 -6.41 -20.59 -7.83
CA HIS A 262 -6.23 -20.08 -6.47
C HIS A 262 -7.57 -19.79 -5.77
N ASP A 263 -8.53 -19.12 -6.43
CA ASP A 263 -9.81 -18.74 -5.82
C ASP A 263 -11.03 -18.94 -6.74
N PHE A 264 -10.83 -19.35 -7.98
CA PHE A 264 -11.87 -19.50 -9.00
C PHE A 264 -12.81 -18.28 -9.14
N GLY A 265 -12.30 -17.09 -8.84
CA GLY A 265 -13.00 -15.81 -8.81
C GLY A 265 -13.19 -15.28 -7.40
N SER A 266 -12.82 -14.02 -7.19
CA SER A 266 -13.00 -13.34 -5.91
C SER A 266 -14.48 -13.24 -5.57
N ALA A 267 -14.82 -13.12 -4.26
CA ALA A 267 -16.18 -13.09 -3.73
C ALA A 267 -17.16 -12.22 -4.55
N ASN A 268 -18.01 -12.84 -5.35
CA ASN A 268 -18.89 -12.16 -6.31
C ASN A 268 -19.89 -11.24 -5.61
N PHE A 269 -20.40 -11.64 -4.45
CA PHE A 269 -21.35 -10.84 -3.66
C PHE A 269 -20.70 -9.53 -3.15
N CYS A 270 -19.47 -9.59 -2.64
CA CYS A 270 -18.72 -8.40 -2.22
C CYS A 270 -18.48 -7.43 -3.39
N GLN A 271 -18.17 -7.97 -4.56
CA GLN A 271 -18.04 -7.18 -5.79
C GLN A 271 -19.35 -6.52 -6.19
N ALA A 272 -20.49 -7.23 -6.10
CA ALA A 272 -21.80 -6.68 -6.42
C ALA A 272 -22.22 -5.55 -5.48
N ILE A 273 -21.87 -5.61 -4.19
CA ILE A 273 -22.07 -4.51 -3.24
C ILE A 273 -21.26 -3.28 -3.69
N LEU A 274 -19.98 -3.45 -3.97
CA LEU A 274 -19.10 -2.35 -4.35
C LEU A 274 -19.47 -1.75 -5.72
N GLU A 275 -19.89 -2.58 -6.67
CA GLU A 275 -20.42 -2.13 -7.96
C GLU A 275 -21.55 -1.11 -7.78
N ARG A 276 -22.50 -1.37 -6.87
CA ARG A 276 -23.60 -0.44 -6.57
C ARG A 276 -23.11 0.80 -5.86
N VAL A 277 -22.29 0.63 -4.86
CA VAL A 277 -21.75 1.71 -4.03
C VAL A 277 -20.94 2.70 -4.86
N ILE A 278 -20.17 2.23 -5.84
CA ILE A 278 -19.41 3.10 -6.75
C ILE A 278 -20.36 3.74 -7.76
N ALA A 279 -21.25 2.96 -8.40
CA ALA A 279 -22.13 3.44 -9.46
C ALA A 279 -23.06 4.59 -9.04
N ASP A 280 -23.48 4.65 -7.79
CA ASP A 280 -24.39 5.69 -7.26
C ASP A 280 -23.69 6.78 -6.42
N GLY A 281 -22.36 6.78 -6.40
CA GLY A 281 -21.55 7.79 -5.72
C GLY A 281 -21.49 7.65 -4.19
N ARG A 282 -21.96 6.55 -3.60
CA ARG A 282 -21.80 6.28 -2.15
C ARG A 282 -20.32 6.13 -1.77
N PHE A 283 -19.50 5.62 -2.68
CA PHE A 283 -18.06 5.51 -2.48
C PHE A 283 -17.42 6.90 -2.28
N GLU A 284 -17.69 7.84 -3.17
CA GLU A 284 -17.15 9.20 -3.06
C GLU A 284 -17.67 9.94 -1.82
N ARG A 285 -18.94 9.72 -1.45
CA ARG A 285 -19.49 10.27 -0.19
C ARG A 285 -18.77 9.70 1.02
N GLN A 286 -18.43 8.41 1.05
CA GLN A 286 -17.63 7.81 2.12
C GLN A 286 -16.24 8.42 2.18
N LEU A 287 -15.56 8.60 1.05
CA LEU A 287 -14.26 9.26 0.99
C LEU A 287 -14.31 10.70 1.55
N SER A 288 -15.37 11.45 1.26
CA SER A 288 -15.54 12.82 1.78
C SER A 288 -15.69 12.86 3.32
N VAL A 289 -16.11 11.77 3.94
CA VAL A 289 -16.20 11.63 5.41
C VAL A 289 -14.87 11.21 6.01
N ILE A 290 -14.21 10.19 5.45
CA ILE A 290 -13.02 9.58 6.06
C ILE A 290 -11.75 10.41 5.85
N ARG A 291 -11.60 11.12 4.73
CA ARG A 291 -10.43 11.96 4.46
C ARG A 291 -10.17 13.00 5.56
N PRO A 292 -11.10 13.90 5.87
CA PRO A 292 -10.89 14.89 6.94
C PRO A 292 -10.80 14.22 8.33
N MET A 293 -11.48 13.09 8.55
CA MET A 293 -11.36 12.34 9.81
C MET A 293 -9.94 11.82 10.02
N TYR A 294 -9.34 11.18 9.01
CA TYR A 294 -7.94 10.72 9.14
C TYR A 294 -6.96 11.88 9.26
N GLY A 295 -7.23 13.00 8.61
CA GLY A 295 -6.46 14.23 8.79
C GLY A 295 -6.46 14.71 10.25
N ARG A 296 -7.62 14.73 10.92
CA ARG A 296 -7.71 15.09 12.36
C ARG A 296 -6.98 14.07 13.24
N LYS A 297 -7.20 12.77 13.01
CA LYS A 297 -6.52 11.70 13.76
C LYS A 297 -4.99 11.79 13.64
N MET A 298 -4.49 12.04 12.45
CA MET A 298 -3.07 12.29 12.20
C MET A 298 -2.59 13.51 12.97
N CYS A 299 -3.31 14.64 12.90
CA CYS A 299 -2.95 15.85 13.64
C CYS A 299 -2.89 15.60 15.15
N VAL A 300 -3.88 14.91 15.72
CA VAL A 300 -3.89 14.60 17.18
C VAL A 300 -2.63 13.82 17.58
N LEU A 301 -2.28 12.77 16.85
CA LEU A 301 -1.08 11.99 17.18
C LEU A 301 0.18 12.83 16.97
N HIS A 302 0.32 13.52 15.84
CA HIS A 302 1.46 14.37 15.50
C HIS A 302 1.69 15.47 16.56
N GLU A 303 0.64 16.24 16.87
CA GLU A 303 0.71 17.34 17.83
C GLU A 303 0.99 16.83 19.27
N THR A 304 0.45 15.66 19.62
CA THR A 304 0.76 15.04 20.91
C THR A 304 2.25 14.71 21.02
N LEU A 305 2.83 14.07 20.00
CA LEU A 305 4.25 13.72 20.00
C LEU A 305 5.14 14.97 20.10
N LEU A 306 4.78 16.06 19.39
CA LEU A 306 5.50 17.34 19.47
C LEU A 306 5.36 17.99 20.85
N HIS A 307 4.15 18.09 21.37
CA HIS A 307 3.88 18.75 22.65
C HIS A 307 4.52 18.03 23.84
N GLU A 308 4.60 16.69 23.78
CA GLU A 308 5.28 15.89 24.81
C GLU A 308 6.81 15.87 24.63
N GLY A 309 7.36 16.60 23.65
CA GLY A 309 8.80 16.84 23.50
C GLY A 309 9.57 15.71 22.81
N LEU A 310 8.94 14.91 21.96
CA LEU A 310 9.62 13.78 21.30
C LEU A 310 10.79 14.23 20.41
N GLU A 311 10.68 15.39 19.75
CA GLU A 311 11.78 15.96 18.96
C GLU A 311 13.00 16.35 19.79
N GLU A 312 12.77 16.84 21.02
CA GLU A 312 13.83 17.17 21.98
C GLU A 312 14.62 15.92 22.44
N LEU A 313 13.97 14.75 22.34
CA LEU A 313 14.61 13.45 22.58
C LEU A 313 15.36 12.89 21.36
N GLY A 314 15.47 13.68 20.27
CA GLY A 314 16.21 13.33 19.07
C GLY A 314 15.44 12.50 18.06
N TRP A 315 14.10 12.41 18.16
CA TRP A 315 13.25 11.81 17.15
C TRP A 315 12.90 12.80 16.05
N SER A 316 12.68 12.30 14.84
CA SER A 316 12.28 13.12 13.70
C SER A 316 11.29 12.37 12.81
N TRP A 317 10.38 13.11 12.17
CA TRP A 317 9.43 12.58 11.18
C TRP A 317 8.85 13.71 10.33
N SER A 318 8.35 13.37 9.17
CA SER A 318 7.58 14.30 8.33
C SER A 318 6.09 14.19 8.66
N LYS A 319 5.38 15.32 8.64
CA LYS A 319 3.91 15.36 8.79
C LYS A 319 3.27 14.85 7.51
N PRO A 320 2.46 13.74 7.55
CA PRO A 320 1.81 13.22 6.36
C PRO A 320 0.66 14.10 5.85
N GLU A 321 0.42 14.04 4.55
CA GLU A 321 -0.72 14.66 3.88
C GLU A 321 -1.83 13.66 3.51
N GLY A 322 -1.61 12.38 3.83
CA GLY A 322 -2.52 11.28 3.58
C GLY A 322 -2.03 9.95 4.18
N GLY A 323 -2.71 8.87 3.85
CA GLY A 323 -2.39 7.54 4.35
C GLY A 323 -2.88 7.28 5.77
N LEU A 324 -2.21 6.38 6.48
CA LEU A 324 -2.61 5.90 7.81
C LEU A 324 -1.47 5.84 8.84
N TYR A 325 -0.27 6.39 8.51
CA TYR A 325 0.93 6.15 9.31
C TYR A 325 1.75 7.41 9.54
N LEU A 326 2.41 7.46 10.72
CA LEU A 326 3.60 8.27 10.97
C LEU A 326 4.82 7.35 10.90
N TRP A 327 5.88 7.81 10.24
CA TRP A 327 7.16 7.13 10.14
C TRP A 327 8.21 7.94 10.88
N LEU A 328 8.66 7.43 12.03
CA LEU A 328 9.56 8.13 12.92
C LEU A 328 10.96 7.52 12.86
N LYS A 329 11.96 8.39 12.79
CA LYS A 329 13.37 8.04 13.00
C LYS A 329 13.77 8.46 14.42
N GLY A 330 14.20 7.50 15.21
CA GLY A 330 14.75 7.73 16.54
C GLY A 330 16.26 8.00 16.50
N PRO A 331 16.86 8.40 17.65
CA PRO A 331 18.30 8.50 17.79
C PRO A 331 19.01 7.20 17.38
N GLU A 332 20.24 7.30 16.88
CA GLU A 332 21.02 6.13 16.43
C GLU A 332 21.27 5.07 17.50
N ALA A 333 21.29 5.50 18.77
CA ALA A 333 21.52 4.62 19.92
C ALA A 333 20.26 3.80 20.32
N ILE A 334 19.08 4.09 19.77
CA ILE A 334 17.84 3.40 20.09
C ILE A 334 17.66 2.19 19.16
N ASP A 335 17.49 1.02 19.76
CA ASP A 335 17.02 -0.18 19.09
C ASP A 335 15.50 -0.32 19.31
N THR A 336 14.72 -0.28 18.21
CA THR A 336 13.25 -0.42 18.20
C THR A 336 12.78 -1.80 17.78
N SER A 337 13.67 -2.77 17.60
CA SER A 337 13.34 -4.15 17.22
C SER A 337 12.41 -4.83 18.22
N LEU A 338 11.76 -5.92 17.81
CA LEU A 338 10.81 -6.67 18.66
C LEU A 338 11.43 -7.14 19.98
N GLU A 339 12.72 -7.54 19.95
CA GLU A 339 13.45 -8.05 21.10
C GLU A 339 14.11 -6.95 21.93
N SER A 340 13.99 -5.69 21.53
CA SER A 340 14.65 -4.56 22.18
C SER A 340 14.06 -4.26 23.57
N LYS A 341 14.85 -3.57 24.39
CA LYS A 341 14.38 -3.03 25.68
C LYS A 341 13.28 -1.99 25.45
N PHE A 342 13.44 -1.14 24.42
CA PHE A 342 12.48 -0.11 24.05
C PHE A 342 11.11 -0.71 23.70
N CYS A 343 11.06 -1.74 22.89
CA CYS A 343 9.81 -2.42 22.52
C CYS A 343 9.10 -3.00 23.76
N ARG A 344 9.84 -3.70 24.63
CA ARG A 344 9.28 -4.24 25.88
C ARG A 344 8.76 -3.14 26.80
N SER A 345 9.46 -2.01 26.90
CA SER A 345 9.02 -0.86 27.70
C SER A 345 7.76 -0.22 27.15
N CYS A 346 7.62 -0.08 25.82
CA CYS A 346 6.39 0.39 25.17
C CYS A 346 5.20 -0.54 25.49
N ILE A 347 5.38 -1.84 25.36
CA ILE A 347 4.34 -2.83 25.70
C ILE A 347 3.96 -2.73 27.18
N ALA A 348 4.92 -2.60 28.08
CA ALA A 348 4.67 -2.41 29.51
C ALA A 348 3.93 -1.09 29.82
N ALA A 349 4.20 -0.03 29.06
CA ALA A 349 3.47 1.24 29.12
C ALA A 349 2.07 1.17 28.46
N GLY A 350 1.70 0.04 27.85
CA GLY A 350 0.40 -0.16 27.21
C GLY A 350 0.29 0.46 25.81
N VAL A 351 1.39 0.57 25.07
CA VAL A 351 1.40 1.03 23.69
C VAL A 351 2.18 0.06 22.79
N LEU A 352 1.70 -0.16 21.57
CA LEU A 352 2.32 -1.06 20.58
C LEU A 352 2.55 -0.30 19.27
N TYR A 353 3.73 -0.49 18.66
CA TYR A 353 4.12 0.06 17.36
C TYR A 353 4.62 -1.04 16.42
N VAL A 354 4.90 -0.71 15.14
CA VAL A 354 5.63 -1.61 14.23
C VAL A 354 7.10 -1.21 14.20
N PRO A 355 8.03 -2.14 14.53
CA PRO A 355 9.46 -1.92 14.36
C PRO A 355 9.81 -1.58 12.93
N GLY A 356 10.53 -0.47 12.73
CA GLY A 356 10.86 -0.01 11.39
C GLY A 356 11.85 -0.90 10.66
N GLY A 357 12.71 -1.61 11.37
CA GLY A 357 13.64 -2.57 10.77
C GLY A 357 12.96 -3.63 9.89
N LEU A 358 11.70 -3.96 10.15
CA LEU A 358 10.91 -4.87 9.31
C LEU A 358 10.67 -4.34 7.89
N CYS A 359 10.77 -3.04 7.68
CA CYS A 359 10.48 -2.38 6.40
C CYS A 359 11.71 -2.23 5.48
N PHE A 360 12.79 -2.93 5.78
CA PHE A 360 14.02 -2.97 5.00
C PHE A 360 14.33 -4.41 4.56
N ASP A 361 14.98 -4.54 3.41
CA ASP A 361 15.34 -5.83 2.80
C ASP A 361 16.62 -6.46 3.37
N ASP A 362 17.38 -5.65 4.08
CA ASP A 362 18.67 -5.98 4.70
C ASP A 362 18.65 -5.76 6.22
N ASP A 363 19.81 -5.86 6.86
CA ASP A 363 20.03 -5.42 8.24
C ASP A 363 19.95 -3.89 8.33
N GLY A 364 18.80 -3.34 7.93
CA GLY A 364 18.51 -1.91 7.92
C GLY A 364 18.57 -1.27 9.29
N PRO A 365 18.41 0.05 9.36
CA PRO A 365 18.50 0.77 10.63
C PRO A 365 17.42 0.29 11.60
N SER A 366 17.84 -0.02 12.83
CA SER A 366 16.96 -0.51 13.90
C SER A 366 16.26 0.59 14.69
N ASN A 367 16.46 1.86 14.34
CA ASN A 367 15.96 3.03 15.09
C ASN A 367 14.73 3.70 14.48
N TYR A 368 13.97 2.98 13.64
CA TYR A 368 12.72 3.49 13.08
C TYR A 368 11.49 2.82 13.69
N VAL A 369 10.39 3.55 13.72
CA VAL A 369 9.06 3.00 14.10
C VAL A 369 7.98 3.50 13.15
N ARG A 370 6.98 2.64 12.90
CA ARG A 370 5.75 3.04 12.23
C ARG A 370 4.61 3.09 13.24
N LEU A 371 3.97 4.24 13.36
CA LEU A 371 2.79 4.46 14.18
C LEU A 371 1.55 4.61 13.28
N SER A 372 0.50 3.82 13.52
CA SER A 372 -0.77 3.91 12.81
C SER A 372 -1.77 4.75 13.60
N TYR A 373 -2.42 5.68 12.92
CA TYR A 373 -3.56 6.45 13.46
C TYR A 373 -4.92 5.95 12.93
N GLY A 374 -4.94 4.80 12.25
CA GLY A 374 -6.16 4.28 11.61
C GLY A 374 -7.24 3.86 12.61
N VAL A 375 -6.92 3.04 13.59
CA VAL A 375 -7.89 2.33 14.45
C VAL A 375 -8.38 3.14 15.63
N LEU A 376 -7.46 3.69 16.44
CA LEU A 376 -7.76 4.37 17.70
C LEU A 376 -8.55 5.66 17.45
N ASN A 377 -9.45 6.01 18.35
CA ASN A 377 -10.10 7.32 18.31
C ASN A 377 -9.14 8.45 18.73
N GLU A 378 -9.56 9.71 18.59
CA GLU A 378 -8.70 10.88 18.84
C GLU A 378 -8.18 10.91 20.30
N ALA A 379 -9.01 10.58 21.29
CA ALA A 379 -8.61 10.56 22.70
C ALA A 379 -7.59 9.44 22.98
N GLU A 380 -7.82 8.26 22.42
CA GLU A 380 -6.90 7.12 22.52
C GLU A 380 -5.57 7.39 21.82
N LEU A 381 -5.58 8.09 20.67
CA LEU A 381 -4.36 8.50 19.95
C LEU A 381 -3.51 9.45 20.79
N GLY A 382 -4.13 10.46 21.42
CA GLY A 382 -3.43 11.34 22.33
C GLY A 382 -2.82 10.60 23.53
N GLU A 383 -3.56 9.67 24.12
CA GLU A 383 -3.04 8.84 25.21
C GLU A 383 -1.92 7.91 24.76
N ALA A 384 -2.07 7.26 23.61
CA ALA A 384 -1.03 6.39 23.05
C ALA A 384 0.26 7.17 22.75
N GLY A 385 0.14 8.40 22.21
CA GLY A 385 1.27 9.29 21.98
C GLY A 385 1.99 9.65 23.26
N ARG A 386 1.26 10.05 24.31
CA ARG A 386 1.85 10.33 25.64
C ARG A 386 2.56 9.14 26.24
N ARG A 387 1.98 7.94 26.14
CA ARG A 387 2.64 6.71 26.63
C ARG A 387 3.91 6.41 25.86
N PHE A 388 3.89 6.61 24.55
CA PHE A 388 5.05 6.36 23.69
C PHE A 388 6.23 7.28 24.04
N VAL A 389 5.98 8.57 24.27
CA VAL A 389 7.04 9.55 24.60
C VAL A 389 7.67 9.32 25.98
N ARG A 390 6.91 8.80 26.94
CA ARG A 390 7.41 8.54 28.30
C ARG A 390 8.32 7.33 28.45
N VAL A 391 8.48 6.53 27.42
CA VAL A 391 9.35 5.34 27.39
C VAL A 391 10.76 5.70 26.96
#